data_7cf1d90248acc0f3e3c0d7a719bfd131
#
_entry.id   7cf1d90248acc0f3e3c0d7a719bfd131
#
_cell.length_a   1.000
_cell.length_b   1.000
_cell.length_c   1.000
_cell.angle_alpha   90.00
_cell.angle_beta   90.00
_cell.angle_gamma   90.00
#
_symmetry.space_group_name_H-M   'P 1'
#
loop_
_entity.id
_entity.type
_entity.pdbx_description
1 polymer ?
#
loop_
_entity_poly.entity_id
_entity_poly.type
_entity_poly.pdbx_seq_one_letter_code
_entity_poly.pdbx_strand_id
1 'polypeptide(L)'
;MLSFTRVKDLEKVMEYTYPKLFRIVPKETLIAAMKSAFESEDFIIELDSVKILKIFPIFKINDTSYVKVRHTMLMKMKYIEPYDSTQKEQKEFMVSLMSQKFGERNVRFDPVANSVNIFMTPDMVGIKHNSSKWTFANLNEDNPQMLNMLFGKQVLDKLKEYK
;
A
#
# COMPACT_ATOMS: atom_id res chain seq x y z
N MET A 1 -10.73 0.00 6.13
CA MET A 1 -9.80 -0.57 5.14
C MET A 1 -8.45 -0.91 5.76
N LEU A 2 -7.66 0.06 6.25
CA LEU A 2 -6.29 -0.18 6.75
C LEU A 2 -6.17 -1.28 7.82
N SER A 3 -7.11 -1.35 8.77
CA SER A 3 -7.16 -2.41 9.78
C SER A 3 -7.34 -3.80 9.17
N PHE A 4 -8.18 -3.92 8.15
CA PHE A 4 -8.40 -5.18 7.45
C PHE A 4 -7.19 -5.61 6.63
N THR A 5 -6.49 -4.63 6.00
CA THR A 5 -5.22 -4.92 5.30
C THR A 5 -4.18 -5.49 6.26
N ARG A 6 -4.07 -4.92 7.47
CA ARG A 6 -3.12 -5.40 8.49
C ARG A 6 -3.38 -6.85 8.91
N VAL A 7 -4.64 -7.24 9.07
CA VAL A 7 -5.01 -8.61 9.44
C VAL A 7 -5.25 -9.52 8.24
N LYS A 8 -4.92 -9.06 7.04
CA LYS A 8 -5.05 -9.80 5.77
C LYS A 8 -6.49 -10.28 5.48
N ASP A 9 -7.50 -9.58 5.99
CA ASP A 9 -8.91 -9.83 5.63
C ASP A 9 -9.19 -9.21 4.25
N LEU A 10 -8.77 -9.94 3.21
CA LEU A 10 -8.81 -9.44 1.83
C LEU A 10 -10.23 -9.23 1.31
N GLU A 11 -11.19 -10.03 1.76
CA GLU A 11 -12.59 -9.82 1.38
C GLU A 11 -13.10 -8.47 1.90
N LYS A 12 -12.82 -8.16 3.17
CA LYS A 12 -13.14 -6.85 3.75
C LYS A 12 -12.38 -5.71 3.08
N VAL A 13 -11.11 -5.92 2.71
CA VAL A 13 -10.35 -4.94 1.93
C VAL A 13 -11.06 -4.63 0.62
N MET A 14 -11.54 -5.66 -0.11
CA MET A 14 -12.25 -5.48 -1.38
C MET A 14 -13.57 -4.72 -1.20
N GLU A 15 -14.31 -4.93 -0.10
CA GLU A 15 -15.53 -4.17 0.19
C GLU A 15 -15.32 -2.66 0.30
N TYR A 16 -14.12 -2.24 0.70
CA TYR A 16 -13.73 -0.83 0.82
C TYR A 16 -12.86 -0.35 -0.34
N THR A 17 -12.55 -1.21 -1.29
CA THR A 17 -11.79 -0.82 -2.48
C THR A 17 -12.68 -0.05 -3.45
N TYR A 18 -12.11 0.99 -4.09
CA TYR A 18 -12.83 1.80 -5.06
C TYR A 18 -13.32 0.94 -6.24
N PRO A 19 -14.65 0.85 -6.49
CA PRO A 19 -15.22 -0.11 -7.44
C PRO A 19 -14.72 0.05 -8.88
N LYS A 20 -14.28 1.25 -9.26
CA LYS A 20 -13.72 1.49 -10.61
C LYS A 20 -12.45 0.67 -10.85
N LEU A 21 -11.71 0.31 -9.77
CA LEU A 21 -10.54 -0.56 -9.89
C LEU A 21 -10.92 -1.95 -10.41
N PHE A 22 -12.08 -2.48 -10.02
CA PHE A 22 -12.56 -3.80 -10.48
C PHE A 22 -12.96 -3.85 -11.97
N ARG A 23 -13.14 -2.68 -12.59
CA ARG A 23 -13.32 -2.60 -14.06
C ARG A 23 -12.00 -2.71 -14.82
N ILE A 24 -10.86 -2.49 -14.13
CA ILE A 24 -9.52 -2.56 -14.70
C ILE A 24 -8.90 -3.91 -14.39
N VAL A 25 -9.02 -4.37 -13.13
CA VAL A 25 -8.51 -5.65 -12.64
C VAL A 25 -9.62 -6.37 -11.89
N PRO A 26 -10.01 -7.60 -12.29
CA PRO A 26 -11.01 -8.38 -11.58
C PRO A 26 -10.69 -8.56 -10.09
N LYS A 27 -11.72 -8.60 -9.26
CA LYS A 27 -11.59 -8.72 -7.79
C LYS A 27 -10.77 -9.96 -7.40
N GLU A 28 -11.04 -11.08 -8.03
CA GLU A 28 -10.38 -12.36 -7.77
C GLU A 28 -8.89 -12.30 -8.11
N THR A 29 -8.55 -11.61 -9.21
CA THR A 29 -7.15 -11.39 -9.62
C THR A 29 -6.41 -10.51 -8.59
N LEU A 30 -7.06 -9.47 -8.07
CA LEU A 30 -6.49 -8.63 -7.01
C LEU A 30 -6.27 -9.41 -5.72
N ILE A 31 -7.23 -10.24 -5.31
CA ILE A 31 -7.10 -11.09 -4.12
C ILE A 31 -5.95 -12.08 -4.30
N ALA A 32 -5.87 -12.75 -5.46
CA ALA A 32 -4.80 -13.69 -5.75
C ALA A 32 -3.41 -13.01 -5.73
N ALA A 33 -3.28 -11.84 -6.38
CA ALA A 33 -2.05 -11.07 -6.37
C ALA A 33 -1.64 -10.62 -4.96
N MET A 34 -2.60 -10.18 -4.15
CA MET A 34 -2.32 -9.80 -2.76
C MET A 34 -1.89 -11.00 -1.90
N LYS A 35 -2.53 -12.16 -2.05
CA LYS A 35 -2.11 -13.38 -1.35
C LYS A 35 -0.68 -13.74 -1.71
N SER A 36 -0.35 -13.81 -3.00
CA SER A 36 1.01 -14.10 -3.46
C SER A 36 2.04 -13.06 -2.99
N ALA A 37 1.64 -11.78 -2.87
CA ALA A 37 2.51 -10.74 -2.36
C ALA A 37 2.76 -10.87 -0.83
N PHE A 38 1.77 -11.37 -0.07
CA PHE A 38 1.92 -11.55 1.37
C PHE A 38 2.69 -12.81 1.76
N GLU A 39 2.65 -13.84 0.93
CA GLU A 39 3.24 -15.14 1.22
C GLU A 39 3.90 -15.69 -0.05
N SER A 40 5.21 -15.94 0.04
CA SER A 40 6.00 -16.60 -1.00
C SER A 40 6.70 -17.81 -0.38
N GLU A 41 7.44 -18.57 -1.21
CA GLU A 41 8.26 -19.68 -0.71
C GLU A 41 9.42 -19.20 0.18
N ASP A 42 9.90 -17.97 -0.02
CA ASP A 42 11.07 -17.43 0.67
C ASP A 42 10.74 -16.54 1.86
N PHE A 43 9.57 -15.89 1.86
CA PHE A 43 9.23 -14.90 2.89
C PHE A 43 7.73 -14.72 3.12
N ILE A 44 7.40 -14.23 4.31
CA ILE A 44 6.06 -13.79 4.72
C ILE A 44 6.09 -12.29 4.96
N ILE A 45 5.14 -11.56 4.37
CA ILE A 45 4.96 -10.13 4.65
C ILE A 45 3.95 -9.94 5.78
N GLU A 46 4.36 -9.23 6.81
CA GLU A 46 3.49 -8.72 7.88
C GLU A 46 3.38 -7.20 7.77
N LEU A 47 2.18 -6.69 8.01
CA LEU A 47 1.92 -5.25 8.08
C LEU A 47 1.62 -4.85 9.52
N ASP A 48 2.39 -3.88 10.03
CA ASP A 48 2.30 -3.45 11.42
C ASP A 48 2.26 -1.92 11.52
N SER A 49 1.95 -1.42 12.71
CA SER A 49 2.03 0.01 13.05
C SER A 49 1.34 0.95 12.08
N VAL A 50 0.18 0.54 11.55
CA VAL A 50 -0.62 1.36 10.64
C VAL A 50 -1.26 2.50 11.43
N LYS A 51 -0.88 3.76 11.13
CA LYS A 51 -1.42 4.96 11.78
C LYS A 51 -1.75 6.03 10.75
N ILE A 52 -2.92 6.64 10.86
CA ILE A 52 -3.26 7.83 10.07
C ILE A 52 -2.43 9.00 10.59
N LEU A 53 -1.67 9.63 9.70
CA LEU A 53 -0.88 10.82 9.98
C LEU A 53 -1.65 12.11 9.68
N LYS A 54 -2.32 12.13 8.53
CA LYS A 54 -3.00 13.33 8.05
C LYS A 54 -4.21 12.96 7.20
N ILE A 55 -5.32 13.60 7.47
CA ILE A 55 -6.50 13.63 6.62
C ILE A 55 -6.55 15.04 6.04
N PHE A 56 -6.41 15.15 4.73
CA PHE A 56 -6.45 16.43 4.03
C PHE A 56 -7.89 16.92 3.87
N PRO A 57 -8.12 18.18 3.52
CA PRO A 57 -9.45 18.69 3.30
C PRO A 57 -10.21 17.89 2.22
N ILE A 58 -11.49 17.64 2.49
CA ILE A 58 -12.38 17.01 1.51
C ILE A 58 -12.66 18.05 0.41
N PHE A 59 -12.60 17.62 -0.84
CA PHE A 59 -13.05 18.39 -1.97
C PHE A 59 -14.06 17.62 -2.80
N LYS A 60 -14.85 18.33 -3.57
CA LYS A 60 -15.92 17.75 -4.40
C LYS A 60 -15.70 18.11 -5.86
N ILE A 61 -15.84 17.11 -6.72
CA ILE A 61 -15.91 17.30 -8.18
C ILE A 61 -17.17 16.58 -8.65
N ASN A 62 -18.09 17.33 -9.23
CA ASN A 62 -19.45 16.87 -9.52
C ASN A 62 -20.11 16.29 -8.26
N ASP A 63 -20.69 15.10 -8.34
CA ASP A 63 -21.38 14.42 -7.25
C ASP A 63 -20.47 13.50 -6.42
N THR A 64 -19.16 13.64 -6.56
CA THR A 64 -18.18 12.77 -5.88
C THR A 64 -17.28 13.60 -4.98
N SER A 65 -17.22 13.19 -3.72
CA SER A 65 -16.30 13.73 -2.71
C SER A 65 -15.02 12.90 -2.67
N TYR A 66 -13.90 13.60 -2.53
CA TYR A 66 -12.56 13.02 -2.48
C TYR A 66 -11.83 13.51 -1.24
N VAL A 67 -10.98 12.67 -0.68
CA VAL A 67 -10.11 12.99 0.44
C VAL A 67 -8.77 12.28 0.28
N LYS A 68 -7.66 13.01 0.41
CA LYS A 68 -6.32 12.41 0.52
C LYS A 68 -6.08 12.04 1.97
N VAL A 69 -5.58 10.83 2.22
CA VAL A 69 -5.23 10.34 3.56
C VAL A 69 -3.81 9.83 3.53
N ARG A 70 -2.96 10.43 4.35
CA ARG A 70 -1.59 9.98 4.59
C ARG A 70 -1.52 9.09 5.81
N HIS A 71 -0.84 7.98 5.71
CA HIS A 71 -0.68 7.07 6.84
C HIS A 71 0.73 6.49 6.89
N THR A 72 1.14 6.03 8.06
CA THR A 72 2.36 5.23 8.19
C THR A 72 2.03 3.75 8.16
N MET A 73 3.00 2.97 7.77
CA MET A 73 2.94 1.51 7.81
C MET A 73 4.36 0.94 7.95
N LEU A 74 4.51 -0.04 8.82
CA LEU A 74 5.71 -0.86 8.89
C LEU A 74 5.41 -2.18 8.17
N MET A 75 6.12 -2.44 7.08
CA MET A 75 6.11 -3.73 6.40
C MET A 75 7.33 -4.53 6.87
N LYS A 76 7.08 -5.73 7.38
CA LYS A 76 8.11 -6.69 7.78
C LYS A 76 8.10 -7.85 6.79
N MET A 77 9.19 -7.98 6.05
CA MET A 77 9.43 -9.14 5.18
C MET A 77 10.25 -10.14 5.98
N LYS A 78 9.59 -11.15 6.54
CA LYS A 78 10.23 -12.21 7.34
C LYS A 78 10.65 -13.34 6.44
N TYR A 79 11.93 -13.71 6.50
CA TYR A 79 12.43 -14.91 5.81
C TYR A 79 11.96 -16.17 6.51
N ILE A 80 11.57 -17.18 5.74
CA ILE A 80 11.12 -18.48 6.24
C ILE A 80 12.33 -19.27 6.74
N GLU A 81 13.42 -19.29 5.94
CA GLU A 81 14.65 -19.93 6.36
C GLU A 81 15.38 -19.12 7.44
N PRO A 82 15.94 -19.76 8.47
CA PRO A 82 16.72 -19.09 9.49
C PRO A 82 17.86 -18.25 8.89
N TYR A 83 18.24 -17.18 9.59
CA TYR A 83 19.39 -16.40 9.20
C TYR A 83 20.66 -17.24 9.32
N ASP A 84 21.35 -17.39 8.19
CA ASP A 84 22.68 -17.96 8.12
C ASP A 84 23.65 -16.89 7.63
N SER A 85 24.82 -16.80 8.26
CA SER A 85 25.89 -15.87 7.88
C SER A 85 26.38 -16.08 6.44
N THR A 86 26.25 -17.29 5.88
CA THR A 86 26.59 -17.58 4.47
C THR A 86 25.67 -16.88 3.47
N GLN A 87 24.45 -16.48 3.90
CA GLN A 87 23.47 -15.75 3.09
C GLN A 87 23.56 -14.23 3.25
N LYS A 88 24.60 -13.74 3.94
CA LYS A 88 24.76 -12.31 4.24
C LYS A 88 24.68 -11.44 2.97
N GLU A 89 25.39 -11.83 1.92
CA GLU A 89 25.42 -11.08 0.65
C GLU A 89 24.04 -10.99 -0.01
N GLN A 90 23.26 -12.07 0.00
CA GLN A 90 21.89 -12.08 -0.56
C GLN A 90 20.97 -11.13 0.21
N LYS A 91 21.09 -11.10 1.55
CA LYS A 91 20.28 -10.22 2.40
C LYS A 91 20.71 -8.76 2.28
N GLU A 92 22.00 -8.47 2.18
CA GLU A 92 22.51 -7.14 1.88
C GLU A 92 22.05 -6.65 0.51
N PHE A 93 22.05 -7.52 -0.49
CA PHE A 93 21.50 -7.21 -1.80
C PHE A 93 20.02 -6.87 -1.74
N MET A 94 19.21 -7.66 -1.01
CA MET A 94 17.78 -7.38 -0.82
C MET A 94 17.54 -6.06 -0.10
N VAL A 95 18.31 -5.78 0.96
CA VAL A 95 18.24 -4.49 1.67
C VAL A 95 18.59 -3.34 0.73
N SER A 96 19.63 -3.50 -0.08
CA SER A 96 20.03 -2.48 -1.08
C SER A 96 18.92 -2.23 -2.10
N LEU A 97 18.31 -3.30 -2.63
CA LEU A 97 17.22 -3.22 -3.59
C LEU A 97 15.99 -2.51 -3.00
N MET A 98 15.62 -2.86 -1.77
CA MET A 98 14.51 -2.20 -1.07
C MET A 98 14.85 -0.75 -0.71
N SER A 99 16.11 -0.47 -0.36
CA SER A 99 16.59 0.89 -0.06
C SER A 99 16.52 1.81 -1.28
N GLN A 100 16.80 1.30 -2.47
CA GLN A 100 16.64 2.06 -3.71
C GLN A 100 15.17 2.46 -3.95
N LYS A 101 14.24 1.57 -3.62
CA LYS A 101 12.80 1.80 -3.83
C LYS A 101 12.16 2.66 -2.74
N PHE A 102 12.50 2.40 -1.49
CA PHE A 102 11.83 3.00 -0.32
C PHE A 102 12.67 4.05 0.42
N GLY A 103 13.93 4.22 0.02
CA GLY A 103 14.91 5.11 0.66
C GLY A 103 15.70 4.42 1.77
N GLU A 104 17.01 4.66 1.82
CA GLU A 104 17.96 4.01 2.75
C GLU A 104 17.56 4.13 4.23
N ARG A 105 17.02 5.29 4.63
CA ARG A 105 16.61 5.53 6.03
C ARG A 105 15.40 4.74 6.45
N ASN A 106 14.64 4.23 5.49
CA ASN A 106 13.36 3.56 5.70
C ASN A 106 13.49 2.03 5.71
N VAL A 107 14.66 1.48 5.35
CA VAL A 107 14.87 0.03 5.24
C VAL A 107 15.94 -0.42 6.22
N ARG A 108 15.64 -1.45 7.01
CA ARG A 108 16.58 -2.04 7.98
C ARG A 108 16.42 -3.55 8.01
N PHE A 109 17.55 -4.25 8.03
CA PHE A 109 17.55 -5.66 8.35
C PHE A 109 17.61 -5.86 9.87
N ASP A 110 16.76 -6.75 10.37
CA ASP A 110 16.73 -7.20 11.76
C ASP A 110 17.17 -8.67 11.80
N PRO A 111 18.42 -8.96 12.22
CA PRO A 111 18.93 -10.32 12.24
C PRO A 111 18.26 -11.20 13.32
N VAL A 112 17.74 -10.59 14.39
CA VAL A 112 17.06 -11.33 15.47
C VAL A 112 15.68 -11.79 15.00
N ALA A 113 14.93 -10.91 14.35
CA ALA A 113 13.62 -11.23 13.77
C ALA A 113 13.73 -11.91 12.40
N ASN A 114 14.93 -12.04 11.83
CA ASN A 114 15.20 -12.53 10.48
C ASN A 114 14.32 -11.83 9.43
N SER A 115 14.26 -10.51 9.48
CA SER A 115 13.35 -9.73 8.64
C SER A 115 13.97 -8.46 8.07
N VAL A 116 13.52 -8.07 6.89
CA VAL A 116 13.72 -6.71 6.36
C VAL A 116 12.51 -5.87 6.76
N ASN A 117 12.76 -4.83 7.53
CA ASN A 117 11.76 -3.89 8.02
C ASN A 117 11.74 -2.65 7.12
N ILE A 118 10.58 -2.31 6.56
CA ILE A 118 10.40 -1.18 5.63
C ILE A 118 9.36 -0.23 6.20
N PHE A 119 9.78 0.98 6.54
CA PHE A 119 8.92 2.06 7.01
C PHE A 119 8.38 2.84 5.82
N MET A 120 7.07 2.93 5.70
CA MET A 120 6.43 3.60 4.58
C MET A 120 5.48 4.69 5.07
N THR A 121 5.30 5.71 4.23
CA THR A 121 4.32 6.78 4.45
C THR A 121 3.49 6.97 3.18
N PRO A 122 2.67 5.96 2.81
CA PRO A 122 1.87 6.03 1.60
C PRO A 122 0.66 6.93 1.75
N ASP A 123 0.20 7.43 0.61
CA ASP A 123 -1.05 8.17 0.48
C ASP A 123 -2.13 7.27 -0.13
N MET A 124 -3.37 7.45 0.31
CA MET A 124 -4.56 6.87 -0.31
C MET A 124 -5.59 7.96 -0.59
N VAL A 125 -6.46 7.69 -1.54
CA VAL A 125 -7.62 8.53 -1.85
C VAL A 125 -8.87 7.83 -1.33
N GLY A 126 -9.62 8.51 -0.47
CA GLY A 126 -11.00 8.15 -0.15
C GLY A 126 -11.94 8.78 -1.17
N ILE A 127 -12.90 8.01 -1.65
CA ILE A 127 -13.89 8.39 -2.68
C ILE A 127 -15.28 8.07 -2.15
N LYS A 128 -16.19 9.04 -2.25
CA LYS A 128 -17.59 8.88 -1.88
C LYS A 128 -18.49 9.53 -2.92
N HIS A 129 -19.26 8.72 -3.63
CA HIS A 129 -20.25 9.21 -4.59
C HIS A 129 -21.61 9.37 -3.88
N ASN A 130 -22.16 10.60 -3.90
CA ASN A 130 -23.43 10.94 -3.21
C ASN A 130 -23.48 10.42 -1.77
N SER A 131 -24.54 9.68 -1.41
CA SER A 131 -24.75 9.09 -0.08
C SER A 131 -24.12 7.71 0.10
N SER A 132 -23.29 7.23 -0.85
CA SER A 132 -22.61 5.94 -0.73
C SER A 132 -21.61 5.92 0.43
N LYS A 133 -21.14 4.74 0.82
CA LYS A 133 -20.03 4.60 1.75
C LYS A 133 -18.71 5.07 1.12
N TRP A 134 -17.74 5.44 1.95
CA TRP A 134 -16.40 5.72 1.51
C TRP A 134 -15.71 4.45 0.99
N THR A 135 -15.11 4.56 -0.18
CA THR A 135 -14.21 3.55 -0.75
C THR A 135 -12.85 4.16 -0.98
N PHE A 136 -11.81 3.34 -1.16
CA PHE A 136 -10.44 3.81 -1.16
C PHE A 136 -9.63 3.22 -2.31
N ALA A 137 -8.66 3.97 -2.79
CA ALA A 137 -7.63 3.52 -3.71
C ALA A 137 -6.27 4.05 -3.26
N ASN A 138 -5.22 3.27 -3.45
CA ASN A 138 -3.86 3.72 -3.20
C ASN A 138 -3.46 4.79 -4.22
N LEU A 139 -2.79 5.84 -3.74
CA LEU A 139 -2.21 6.88 -4.58
C LEU A 139 -0.74 6.49 -4.88
N ASN A 140 -0.57 5.51 -5.76
CA ASN A 140 0.75 5.06 -6.17
C ASN A 140 1.25 5.87 -7.37
N GLU A 141 2.12 6.84 -7.11
CA GLU A 141 2.68 7.74 -8.13
C GLU A 141 3.62 7.02 -9.10
N ASP A 142 4.13 5.83 -8.75
CA ASP A 142 4.96 5.00 -9.64
C ASP A 142 4.14 4.38 -10.79
N ASN A 143 2.80 4.40 -10.68
CA ASN A 143 1.91 3.90 -11.73
C ASN A 143 0.92 4.99 -12.22
N PRO A 144 1.41 6.00 -12.95
CA PRO A 144 0.58 7.11 -13.43
C PRO A 144 -0.51 6.67 -14.40
N GLN A 145 -0.31 5.59 -15.14
CA GLN A 145 -1.33 5.06 -16.06
C GLN A 145 -2.56 4.57 -15.27
N MET A 146 -2.34 3.79 -14.21
CA MET A 146 -3.42 3.32 -13.34
C MET A 146 -4.15 4.50 -12.70
N LEU A 147 -3.41 5.50 -12.20
CA LEU A 147 -4.01 6.69 -11.61
C LEU A 147 -4.88 7.45 -12.60
N ASN A 148 -4.43 7.61 -13.85
CA ASN A 148 -5.22 8.27 -14.90
C ASN A 148 -6.47 7.48 -15.29
N MET A 149 -6.41 6.14 -15.24
CA MET A 149 -7.59 5.30 -15.46
C MET A 149 -8.59 5.40 -14.31
N LEU A 150 -8.13 5.50 -13.07
CA LEU A 150 -9.00 5.61 -11.89
C LEU A 150 -9.59 6.99 -11.71
N PHE A 151 -8.80 8.05 -11.93
CA PHE A 151 -9.15 9.43 -11.63
C PHE A 151 -9.05 10.32 -12.88
N GLY A 152 -9.97 11.25 -13.01
CA GLY A 152 -9.85 12.31 -14.02
C GLY A 152 -8.74 13.31 -13.67
N LYS A 153 -8.25 14.03 -14.68
CA LYS A 153 -7.18 15.02 -14.53
C LYS A 153 -7.45 16.02 -13.40
N GLN A 154 -8.66 16.57 -13.32
CA GLN A 154 -9.03 17.55 -12.27
C GLN A 154 -8.86 17.00 -10.85
N VAL A 155 -9.18 15.70 -10.63
CA VAL A 155 -8.99 15.04 -9.33
C VAL A 155 -7.51 14.92 -9.02
N LEU A 156 -6.70 14.44 -9.97
CA LEU A 156 -5.27 14.25 -9.80
C LEU A 156 -4.54 15.58 -9.56
N ASP A 157 -4.89 16.63 -10.29
CA ASP A 157 -4.32 17.96 -10.12
C ASP A 157 -4.62 18.49 -8.71
N LYS A 158 -5.86 18.31 -8.22
CA LYS A 158 -6.25 18.73 -6.87
C LYS A 158 -5.53 17.93 -5.78
N LEU A 159 -5.34 16.62 -5.97
CA LEU A 159 -4.62 15.77 -5.01
C LEU A 159 -3.14 16.16 -4.89
N LYS A 160 -2.51 16.66 -5.95
CA LYS A 160 -1.12 17.16 -5.96
C LYS A 160 -0.91 18.45 -5.17
N GLU A 161 -1.96 19.25 -4.98
CA GLU A 161 -1.88 20.47 -4.15
C GLU A 161 -1.65 20.12 -2.66
N TYR A 162 -2.03 18.92 -2.24
CA TYR A 162 -1.90 18.45 -0.86
C TYR A 162 -0.53 17.78 -0.64
N LYS A 163 0.38 18.47 0.02
CA LYS A 163 1.73 18.03 0.35
C LYS A 163 1.87 17.54 1.79
#